data_319a1298b2ed818663c328206639c1ef
#
_entry.id   319a1298b2ed818663c328206639c1ef
#
_cell.length_a   1.000
_cell.length_b   1.000
_cell.length_c   1.000
_cell.angle_alpha   90.00
_cell.angle_beta   90.00
_cell.angle_gamma   90.00
#
_symmetry.space_group_name_H-M   'P 1'
#
loop_
_entity.id
_entity.type
_entity.pdbx_description
1 polymer ?
#
loop_
_entity_poly.entity_id
_entity_poly.type
_entity_poly.pdbx_seq_one_letter_code
_entity_poly.pdbx_strand_id
1 'polypeptide(L)'
;MVHPIVRNKMNYFLRKNNKKKLVILDIPLLIENNLNKKKDILVFIDSKKLQINSRLKKRKNYNKKIITNLRKLQRKLSYKKKLSNYIIKNDFKISTVKKKVKLIKKQILNERNST
;
A
#
# COMPACT_ATOMS: atom_id res chain seq x y z
N MET A 1 13.95 -2.97 9.86
CA MET A 1 13.59 -2.32 11.12
C MET A 1 12.97 -0.97 10.86
N VAL A 2 11.84 -0.68 11.48
CA VAL A 2 11.21 0.63 11.35
C VAL A 2 11.97 1.68 12.11
N HIS A 3 12.29 2.75 11.44
CA HIS A 3 12.83 3.91 12.10
C HIS A 3 11.76 4.50 13.04
N PRO A 4 12.08 4.76 14.33
CA PRO A 4 11.10 5.30 15.30
C PRO A 4 10.42 6.58 14.83
N ILE A 5 11.10 7.41 14.05
CA ILE A 5 10.55 8.65 13.49
C ILE A 5 9.38 8.37 12.56
N VAL A 6 9.47 7.35 11.70
CA VAL A 6 8.38 6.99 10.79
C VAL A 6 7.15 6.54 11.57
N ARG A 7 7.34 5.70 12.59
CA ARG A 7 6.26 5.23 13.46
C ARG A 7 5.60 6.40 14.19
N ASN A 8 6.39 7.31 14.72
CA ASN A 8 5.88 8.46 15.45
C ASN A 8 5.09 9.42 14.55
N LYS A 9 5.58 9.67 13.34
CA LYS A 9 4.87 10.49 12.35
C LYS A 9 3.55 9.84 11.91
N MET A 10 3.55 8.53 11.71
CA MET A 10 2.33 7.79 11.38
C MET A 10 1.29 7.93 12.49
N ASN A 11 1.68 7.69 13.74
CA ASN A 11 0.79 7.78 14.88
C ASN A 11 0.24 9.19 15.09
N TYR A 12 1.08 10.21 14.90
CA TYR A 12 0.66 11.59 14.95
C TYR A 12 -0.37 11.91 13.88
N PHE A 13 -0.13 11.49 12.65
CA PHE A 13 -1.04 11.66 11.53
C PHE A 13 -2.40 11.00 11.80
N LEU A 14 -2.38 9.77 12.31
CA LEU A 14 -3.61 9.05 12.64
C LEU A 14 -4.42 9.74 13.73
N ARG A 15 -3.76 10.24 14.77
CA ARG A 15 -4.44 10.98 15.85
C ARG A 15 -5.05 12.29 15.34
N LYS A 16 -4.32 13.02 14.48
CA LYS A 16 -4.79 14.28 13.91
C LYS A 16 -6.00 14.07 13.00
N ASN A 17 -6.14 12.90 12.39
CA ASN A 17 -7.20 12.59 11.44
C ASN A 17 -8.20 11.56 11.97
N ASN A 18 -8.29 11.39 13.28
CA ASN A 18 -9.13 10.35 13.90
C ASN A 18 -10.64 10.52 13.66
N LYS A 19 -11.08 11.72 13.30
CA LYS A 19 -12.49 11.99 12.98
C LYS A 19 -12.81 11.82 11.50
N LYS A 20 -11.81 11.57 10.67
CA LYS A 20 -12.04 11.34 9.24
C LYS A 20 -12.65 9.97 9.02
N LYS A 21 -13.55 9.86 8.04
CA LYS A 21 -14.21 8.60 7.69
C LYS A 21 -13.24 7.57 7.14
N LEU A 22 -12.22 8.03 6.44
CA LEU A 22 -11.22 7.18 5.81
C LEU A 22 -9.87 7.87 5.85
N VAL A 23 -8.84 7.12 6.26
CA VAL A 23 -7.45 7.57 6.25
C VAL A 23 -6.64 6.53 5.48
N ILE A 24 -5.86 6.97 4.51
CA ILE A 24 -5.04 6.12 3.67
C ILE A 24 -3.59 6.30 4.05
N LEU A 25 -2.90 5.18 4.29
CA LEU A 25 -1.47 5.17 4.58
C LEU A 25 -0.75 4.46 3.44
N ASP A 26 0.16 5.18 2.81
CA ASP A 26 1.07 4.63 1.81
C ASP A 26 2.49 4.68 2.38
N ILE A 27 2.88 3.60 3.06
CA ILE A 27 4.15 3.52 3.77
C ILE A 27 4.97 2.37 3.21
N PRO A 28 6.16 2.65 2.70
CA PRO A 28 7.07 1.59 2.24
C PRO A 28 7.39 0.61 3.38
N LEU A 29 7.48 -0.67 3.07
CA LEU A 29 7.81 -1.72 4.02
C LEU A 29 6.87 -1.76 5.24
N LEU A 30 5.60 -1.43 5.04
CA LEU A 30 4.59 -1.42 6.09
C LEU A 30 4.48 -2.79 6.80
N ILE A 31 4.31 -3.85 6.03
CA ILE A 31 4.15 -5.22 6.54
C ILE A 31 5.47 -5.73 7.11
N GLU A 32 6.58 -5.50 6.42
CA GLU A 32 7.91 -5.94 6.84
C GLU A 32 8.31 -5.38 8.20
N ASN A 33 7.80 -4.20 8.52
CA ASN A 33 8.12 -3.50 9.77
C ASN A 33 6.98 -3.55 10.80
N ASN A 34 5.97 -4.37 10.56
CA ASN A 34 4.83 -4.54 11.47
C ASN A 34 4.14 -3.22 11.86
N LEU A 35 4.03 -2.30 10.89
CA LEU A 35 3.35 -1.02 11.12
C LEU A 35 1.83 -1.14 11.01
N ASN A 36 1.34 -2.17 10.30
CA ASN A 36 -0.08 -2.42 10.17
C ASN A 36 -0.66 -2.98 11.46
N LYS A 37 -1.83 -2.49 11.84
CA LYS A 37 -2.58 -2.97 12.99
C LYS A 37 -3.58 -4.03 12.56
N LYS A 38 -4.01 -4.88 13.49
CA LYS A 38 -4.97 -5.97 13.22
C LYS A 38 -6.27 -5.48 12.57
N LYS A 39 -6.73 -4.29 12.93
CA LYS A 39 -7.97 -3.71 12.39
C LYS A 39 -7.78 -2.95 11.07
N ASP A 40 -6.55 -2.78 10.62
CA ASP A 40 -6.27 -2.06 9.39
C ASP A 40 -6.71 -2.88 8.17
N ILE A 41 -7.21 -2.18 7.18
CA ILE A 41 -7.57 -2.79 5.90
C ILE A 41 -6.39 -2.68 4.97
N LEU A 42 -5.89 -3.82 4.51
CA LEU A 42 -4.76 -3.88 3.60
C LEU A 42 -5.24 -4.02 2.16
N VAL A 43 -4.74 -3.16 1.30
CA VAL A 43 -5.02 -3.19 -0.14
C VAL A 43 -3.73 -3.51 -0.88
N PHE A 44 -3.74 -4.59 -1.65
CA PHE A 44 -2.60 -4.99 -2.47
C PHE A 44 -2.79 -4.50 -3.89
N ILE A 45 -1.76 -3.84 -4.44
CA ILE A 45 -1.75 -3.42 -5.83
C ILE A 45 -0.96 -4.45 -6.64
N ASP A 46 -1.66 -5.19 -7.47
CA ASP A 46 -1.10 -6.27 -8.28
C ASP A 46 -0.80 -5.76 -9.67
N SER A 47 0.48 -5.73 -10.05
CA SER A 47 0.94 -5.26 -11.35
C SER A 47 1.87 -6.28 -11.97
N LYS A 48 1.88 -6.35 -13.30
CA LYS A 48 2.80 -7.25 -14.01
C LYS A 48 4.25 -6.82 -13.75
N LYS A 49 5.09 -7.79 -13.43
CA LYS A 49 6.51 -7.55 -13.12
C LYS A 49 7.24 -6.76 -14.21
N LEU A 50 6.97 -7.07 -15.48
CA LEU A 50 7.57 -6.35 -16.60
C LEU A 50 7.18 -4.88 -16.64
N GLN A 51 5.93 -4.56 -16.34
CA GLN A 51 5.44 -3.18 -16.31
C GLN A 51 6.04 -2.41 -15.13
N ILE A 52 6.17 -3.04 -13.97
CA ILE A 52 6.82 -2.44 -12.81
C ILE A 52 8.27 -2.10 -13.13
N ASN A 53 9.02 -3.04 -13.69
CA ASN A 53 10.42 -2.84 -14.01
C ASN A 53 10.63 -1.74 -15.06
N SER A 54 9.78 -1.71 -16.11
CA SER A 54 9.82 -0.68 -17.13
C SER A 54 9.60 0.72 -16.53
N ARG A 55 8.64 0.87 -15.63
CA ARG A 55 8.34 2.15 -14.97
C ARG A 55 9.44 2.58 -14.01
N LEU A 56 10.02 1.65 -13.26
CA LEU A 56 11.13 1.96 -12.36
C LEU A 56 12.35 2.50 -13.13
N LYS A 57 12.65 1.91 -14.27
CA LYS A 57 13.77 2.37 -15.12
C LYS A 57 13.58 3.79 -15.66
N LYS A 58 12.34 4.23 -15.80
CA LYS A 58 12.02 5.59 -16.28
C LYS A 58 12.07 6.64 -15.19
N ARG A 59 12.19 6.25 -13.93
CA ARG A 59 12.26 7.22 -12.84
C ARG A 59 13.57 8.02 -12.89
N LYS A 60 13.47 9.31 -12.58
CA LYS A 60 14.59 10.25 -12.63
C LYS A 60 15.76 9.84 -11.76
N ASN A 61 15.48 9.24 -10.61
CA ASN A 61 16.48 8.81 -9.63
C ASN A 61 16.69 7.30 -9.64
N TYR A 62 16.49 6.66 -10.79
CA TYR A 62 16.66 5.22 -10.89
C TYR A 62 18.11 4.80 -10.55
N ASN A 63 18.24 3.87 -9.61
CA ASN A 63 19.50 3.23 -9.28
C ASN A 63 19.23 1.73 -9.08
N LYS A 64 19.78 0.92 -9.98
CA LYS A 64 19.57 -0.54 -9.98
C LYS A 64 20.01 -1.20 -8.67
N LYS A 65 21.12 -0.75 -8.10
CA LYS A 65 21.67 -1.30 -6.86
C LYS A 65 20.73 -1.03 -5.68
N ILE A 66 20.22 0.19 -5.56
CA ILE A 66 19.28 0.58 -4.50
C ILE A 66 17.97 -0.22 -4.63
N ILE A 67 17.44 -0.34 -5.84
CA ILE A 67 16.21 -1.10 -6.09
C ILE A 67 16.39 -2.57 -5.74
N THR A 68 17.52 -3.18 -6.12
CA THR A 68 17.83 -4.57 -5.78
C THR A 68 17.91 -4.77 -4.28
N ASN A 69 18.55 -3.85 -3.55
CA ASN A 69 18.66 -3.92 -2.10
C ASN A 69 17.30 -3.79 -1.42
N LEU A 70 16.45 -2.88 -1.87
CA LEU A 70 15.09 -2.73 -1.35
C LEU A 70 14.27 -3.99 -1.55
N ARG A 71 14.37 -4.62 -2.73
CA ARG A 71 13.65 -5.88 -3.01
C ARG A 71 14.07 -7.01 -2.10
N LYS A 72 15.34 -7.07 -1.70
CA LYS A 72 15.82 -8.07 -0.74
C LYS A 72 15.20 -7.91 0.64
N LEU A 73 14.88 -6.69 1.04
CA LEU A 73 14.25 -6.39 2.33
C LEU A 73 12.75 -6.64 2.32
N GLN A 74 12.12 -6.66 1.16
CA GLN A 74 10.68 -6.84 1.04
C GLN A 74 10.27 -8.30 1.22
N ARG A 75 9.11 -8.50 1.85
CA ARG A 75 8.47 -9.81 1.90
C ARG A 75 8.01 -10.22 0.51
N LYS A 76 7.88 -11.54 0.28
CA LYS A 76 7.36 -12.04 -1.00
C LYS A 76 5.98 -11.45 -1.31
N LEU A 77 5.76 -11.11 -2.57
CA LEU A 77 4.49 -10.55 -3.01
C LEU A 77 3.32 -11.49 -2.75
N SER A 78 3.53 -12.81 -2.88
CA SER A 78 2.50 -13.80 -2.58
C SER A 78 2.04 -13.73 -1.12
N TYR A 79 2.97 -13.52 -0.19
CA TYR A 79 2.65 -13.38 1.23
C TYR A 79 1.84 -12.10 1.48
N LYS A 80 2.25 -10.97 0.91
CA LYS A 80 1.54 -9.70 1.05
C LYS A 80 0.13 -9.78 0.47
N LYS A 81 -0.01 -10.42 -0.69
CA LYS A 81 -1.30 -10.61 -1.34
C LYS A 81 -2.24 -11.43 -0.48
N LYS A 82 -1.75 -12.49 0.15
CA LYS A 82 -2.53 -13.35 1.04
C LYS A 82 -3.02 -12.61 2.29
N LEU A 83 -2.24 -11.68 2.83
CA LEU A 83 -2.62 -10.87 3.98
C LEU A 83 -3.63 -9.77 3.65
N SER A 84 -3.77 -9.43 2.39
CA SER A 84 -4.56 -8.26 1.98
C SER A 84 -6.04 -8.55 1.94
N ASN A 85 -6.84 -7.57 2.36
CA ASN A 85 -8.30 -7.63 2.34
C ASN A 85 -8.86 -7.40 0.93
N TYR A 86 -8.20 -6.56 0.16
CA TYR A 86 -8.59 -6.22 -1.21
C TYR A 86 -7.39 -6.26 -2.13
N ILE A 87 -7.64 -6.61 -3.39
CA ILE A 87 -6.61 -6.66 -4.43
C ILE A 87 -7.07 -5.80 -5.60
N ILE A 88 -6.23 -4.84 -5.99
CA ILE A 88 -6.45 -4.02 -7.17
C ILE A 88 -5.43 -4.42 -8.23
N LYS A 89 -5.91 -4.93 -9.37
CA LYS A 89 -5.04 -5.18 -10.51
C LYS A 89 -4.78 -3.86 -11.23
N ASN A 90 -3.52 -3.47 -11.27
CA ASN A 90 -3.09 -2.26 -11.94
C ASN A 90 -2.65 -2.56 -13.37
N ASP A 91 -3.50 -2.24 -14.34
CA ASP A 91 -3.19 -2.34 -15.77
C ASP A 91 -2.58 -1.04 -16.32
N PHE A 92 -2.30 -0.08 -15.44
CA PHE A 92 -1.81 1.27 -15.74
C PHE A 92 -2.76 2.09 -16.62
N LYS A 93 -4.02 1.68 -16.69
CA LYS A 93 -5.09 2.50 -17.29
C LYS A 93 -5.84 3.22 -16.18
N ILE A 94 -5.82 4.55 -16.23
CA ILE A 94 -6.41 5.40 -15.19
C ILE A 94 -7.89 5.09 -14.98
N SER A 95 -8.65 4.91 -16.07
CA SER A 95 -10.10 4.63 -15.99
C SER A 95 -10.41 3.34 -15.25
N THR A 96 -9.68 2.26 -15.54
CA THR A 96 -9.89 0.95 -14.93
C THR A 96 -9.55 0.99 -13.43
N VAL A 97 -8.39 1.55 -13.09
CA VAL A 97 -7.92 1.64 -11.70
C VAL A 97 -8.85 2.53 -10.89
N LYS A 98 -9.27 3.65 -11.45
CA LYS A 98 -10.20 4.58 -10.78
C LYS A 98 -11.53 3.92 -10.43
N LYS A 99 -12.10 3.13 -11.31
CA LYS A 99 -13.33 2.38 -11.05
C LYS A 99 -13.16 1.39 -9.89
N LYS A 100 -12.06 0.64 -9.89
CA LYS A 100 -11.77 -0.34 -8.83
C LYS A 100 -11.56 0.34 -7.47
N VAL A 101 -10.84 1.45 -7.45
CA VAL A 101 -10.62 2.23 -6.22
C VAL A 101 -11.94 2.74 -5.66
N LYS A 102 -12.81 3.29 -6.51
CA LYS A 102 -14.13 3.77 -6.09
C LYS A 102 -14.99 2.64 -5.50
N LEU A 103 -14.99 1.48 -6.14
CA LEU A 103 -15.73 0.32 -5.66
C LEU A 103 -15.25 -0.14 -4.29
N ILE A 104 -13.95 -0.26 -4.11
CA ILE A 104 -13.34 -0.67 -2.84
C ILE A 104 -13.63 0.34 -1.74
N LYS A 105 -13.49 1.62 -2.03
CA LYS A 105 -13.81 2.69 -1.09
C LYS A 105 -15.26 2.57 -0.60
N LYS A 106 -16.18 2.35 -1.51
CA LYS A 106 -17.61 2.18 -1.19
C LYS A 106 -17.84 0.96 -0.30
N GLN A 107 -17.19 -0.16 -0.61
CA GLN A 107 -17.30 -1.39 0.18
C GLN A 107 -16.77 -1.18 1.61
N ILE A 108 -15.62 -0.54 1.75
CA ILE A 108 -15.02 -0.26 3.06
C ILE A 108 -15.93 0.61 3.92
N LEU A 109 -16.47 1.69 3.34
CA LEU A 109 -17.36 2.60 4.06
C LEU A 109 -18.69 1.94 4.42
N ASN A 110 -19.22 1.07 3.57
CA ASN A 110 -20.46 0.35 3.84
C ASN A 110 -20.29 -0.68 4.95
N GLU A 111 -19.19 -1.44 4.96
CA GLU A 111 -18.89 -2.39 6.04
C GLU A 111 -18.80 -1.68 7.40
N ARG A 112 -18.16 -0.50 7.42
CA ARG A 112 -18.04 0.29 8.63
C ARG A 112 -19.41 0.79 9.14
N ASN A 113 -20.32 1.14 8.22
CA ASN A 113 -21.65 1.65 8.56
C ASN A 113 -22.61 0.53 8.99
N SER A 114 -22.33 -0.73 8.64
CA SER A 114 -23.19 -1.88 8.98
C SER A 114 -22.87 -2.48 10.35
N THR A 115 -21.84 -2.02 10.99
CA THR A 115 -21.50 -2.37 12.36
C THR A 115 -21.93 -1.28 13.32
#